data_e6c7ccbf3bf83772dfbb7661400ed266
#
_entry.id   e6c7ccbf3bf83772dfbb7661400ed266
#
_cell.length_a   1.000
_cell.length_b   1.000
_cell.length_c   1.000
_cell.angle_alpha   90.00
_cell.angle_beta   90.00
_cell.angle_gamma   90.00
#
_symmetry.space_group_name_H-M   'P 1'
#
loop_
_entity.id
_entity.type
_entity.pdbx_description
1 polymer ?
#
loop_
_entity_poly.entity_id
_entity_poly.type
_entity_poly.pdbx_seq_one_letter_code
_entity_poly.pdbx_strand_id
1 'polypeptide(L)'
;MISVAMATFNGEPYIQEQLDSIYNQTRKVDEIIIVDDCSTDSTVRVIEQYILSHKDIDIKLYKNEENLGYKKNFKKAISLCHGDYV
;
A
#
# COMPACT_ATOMS: atom_id res chain seq x y z
N MET A 1 7.27 11.29 -11.91
CA MET A 1 6.43 10.21 -11.35
C MET A 1 6.43 10.27 -9.84
N ILE A 2 5.27 10.17 -9.23
CA ILE A 2 5.15 10.16 -7.77
C ILE A 2 4.68 8.77 -7.34
N SER A 3 5.47 8.13 -6.47
CA SER A 3 5.15 6.83 -5.89
C SER A 3 4.85 6.99 -4.41
N VAL A 4 3.85 6.27 -3.92
CA VAL A 4 3.58 6.18 -2.48
C VAL A 4 4.00 4.79 -2.00
N ALA A 5 4.85 4.75 -0.97
CA ALA A 5 5.24 3.51 -0.32
C ALA A 5 4.40 3.33 0.94
N MET A 6 3.77 2.18 1.07
CA MET A 6 2.91 1.90 2.22
C MET A 6 3.26 0.53 2.79
N ALA A 7 3.51 0.49 4.09
CA ALA A 7 3.70 -0.76 4.83
C ALA A 7 2.46 -1.02 5.65
N THR A 8 1.90 -2.22 5.56
CA THR A 8 0.69 -2.56 6.29
C THR A 8 0.90 -3.78 7.19
N PHE A 9 0.25 -3.77 8.35
CA PHE A 9 0.17 -4.92 9.25
C PHE A 9 -1.06 -4.75 10.12
N ASN A 10 -2.05 -5.63 9.94
CA ASN A 10 -3.30 -5.61 10.71
C ASN A 10 -3.95 -4.22 10.76
N GLY A 11 -4.04 -3.59 9.58
CA GLY A 11 -4.58 -2.24 9.45
C GLY A 11 -6.03 -2.18 9.01
N GLU A 12 -6.78 -3.25 9.13
CA GLU A 12 -8.17 -3.33 8.65
C GLU A 12 -9.03 -2.12 9.06
N PRO A 13 -8.98 -1.64 10.31
CA PRO A 13 -9.81 -0.49 10.70
C PRO A 13 -9.46 0.83 10.00
N TYR A 14 -8.26 0.93 9.43
CA TYR A 14 -7.74 2.20 8.90
C TYR A 14 -7.44 2.18 7.40
N ILE A 15 -7.25 1.00 6.83
CA ILE A 15 -6.63 0.88 5.50
C ILE A 15 -7.43 1.55 4.40
N GLN A 16 -8.74 1.41 4.42
CA GLN A 16 -9.57 2.02 3.39
C GLN A 16 -9.54 3.55 3.48
N GLU A 17 -9.59 4.08 4.70
CA GLU A 17 -9.52 5.52 4.92
C GLU A 17 -8.18 6.08 4.45
N GLN A 18 -7.08 5.38 4.74
CA GLN A 18 -5.76 5.78 4.28
C GLN A 18 -5.65 5.76 2.75
N LEU A 19 -6.15 4.72 2.12
CA LEU A 19 -6.15 4.63 0.66
C LEU A 19 -7.00 5.72 0.03
N ASP A 20 -8.17 5.99 0.58
CA ASP A 20 -9.03 7.07 0.10
C ASP A 20 -8.34 8.42 0.24
N SER A 21 -7.64 8.65 1.33
CA SER A 21 -6.90 9.89 1.57
C SER A 21 -5.82 10.10 0.51
N ILE A 22 -5.09 9.05 0.16
CA ILE A 22 -4.06 9.11 -0.88
C ILE A 22 -4.69 9.33 -2.25
N TYR A 23 -5.75 8.59 -2.54
CA TYR A 23 -6.44 8.67 -3.84
C TYR A 23 -7.01 10.07 -4.09
N ASN A 24 -7.50 10.73 -3.05
CA ASN A 24 -8.15 12.02 -3.14
C ASN A 24 -7.20 13.22 -2.97
N GLN A 25 -5.89 12.98 -2.95
CA GLN A 25 -4.93 14.07 -2.86
C GLN A 25 -5.02 14.98 -4.07
N THR A 26 -4.79 16.29 -3.84
CA THR A 26 -4.76 17.29 -4.90
C THR A 26 -3.67 16.98 -5.92
N ARG A 27 -2.55 16.43 -5.46
CA ARG A 27 -1.43 16.06 -6.30
C ARG A 27 -1.61 14.62 -6.76
N LYS A 28 -1.57 14.42 -8.06
CA LYS A 28 -1.77 13.09 -8.63
C LYS A 28 -0.64 12.13 -8.25
N VAL A 29 -1.01 10.97 -7.73
CA VAL A 29 -0.08 9.88 -7.44
C VAL A 29 -0.10 8.93 -8.64
N ASP A 30 1.08 8.53 -9.10
CA ASP A 30 1.20 7.65 -10.28
C ASP A 30 1.14 6.18 -9.89
N GLU A 31 1.71 5.81 -8.75
CA GLU A 31 1.65 4.44 -8.26
C GLU A 31 1.62 4.38 -6.75
N ILE A 32 0.98 3.34 -6.23
CA ILE A 32 0.99 3.03 -4.80
C ILE A 32 1.58 1.63 -4.64
N ILE A 33 2.67 1.52 -3.91
CA ILE A 33 3.30 0.24 -3.62
C ILE A 33 2.98 -0.11 -2.18
N ILE A 34 2.25 -1.19 -1.99
CA ILE A 34 1.83 -1.65 -0.66
C ILE A 34 2.53 -2.98 -0.39
N VAL A 35 3.21 -3.07 0.74
CA VAL A 35 3.80 -4.33 1.19
C VAL A 35 3.17 -4.70 2.51
N ASP A 36 2.46 -5.83 2.53
CA ASP A 36 1.78 -6.33 3.72
C ASP A 36 2.64 -7.32 4.46
N ASP A 37 2.78 -7.12 5.76
CA ASP A 37 3.67 -7.89 6.62
C ASP A 37 2.91 -9.00 7.36
N CYS A 38 2.29 -9.89 6.61
CA CYS A 38 1.58 -11.06 7.15
C CYS A 38 0.38 -10.69 8.03
N SER A 39 -0.47 -9.78 7.56
CA SER A 39 -1.70 -9.44 8.29
C SER A 39 -2.57 -10.66 8.51
N THR A 40 -3.10 -10.78 9.72
CA THR A 40 -3.99 -11.88 10.10
C THR A 40 -5.47 -11.48 10.07
N ASP A 41 -5.74 -10.19 9.90
CA ASP A 41 -7.09 -9.66 9.75
C ASP A 41 -7.46 -9.54 8.26
N SER A 42 -8.47 -8.76 7.92
CA SER A 42 -8.93 -8.60 6.53
C SER A 42 -8.21 -7.49 5.76
N THR A 43 -7.06 -7.02 6.23
CA THR A 43 -6.31 -5.93 5.58
C THR A 43 -6.05 -6.23 4.10
N VAL A 44 -5.49 -7.39 3.79
CA VAL A 44 -5.15 -7.78 2.41
C VAL A 44 -6.41 -7.80 1.55
N ARG A 45 -7.50 -8.35 2.07
CA ARG A 45 -8.77 -8.43 1.34
C ARG A 45 -9.32 -7.05 1.00
N VAL A 46 -9.26 -6.13 1.94
CA VAL A 46 -9.72 -4.75 1.71
C VAL A 46 -8.87 -4.08 0.63
N ILE A 47 -7.54 -4.28 0.67
CA ILE A 47 -6.64 -3.73 -0.33
C ILE A 47 -6.95 -4.32 -1.71
N GLU A 48 -7.13 -5.63 -1.81
CA GLU A 48 -7.43 -6.27 -3.08
C GLU A 48 -8.72 -5.76 -3.69
N GLN A 49 -9.75 -5.56 -2.87
CA GLN A 49 -11.01 -4.99 -3.33
C GLN A 49 -10.85 -3.53 -3.78
N TYR A 50 -10.02 -2.78 -3.09
CA TYR A 50 -9.75 -1.39 -3.45
C TYR A 50 -9.07 -1.30 -4.82
N ILE A 51 -8.10 -2.18 -5.08
CA ILE A 51 -7.42 -2.25 -6.37
C ILE A 51 -8.42 -2.48 -7.51
N LEU A 52 -9.36 -3.39 -7.31
CA LEU A 52 -10.38 -3.70 -8.30
C LEU A 52 -11.33 -2.53 -8.57
N SER A 53 -11.58 -1.69 -7.57
CA SER A 53 -12.49 -0.54 -7.68
C SER A 53 -11.82 0.72 -8.22
N HIS A 54 -10.49 0.78 -8.21
CA HIS A 54 -9.74 1.99 -8.54
C HIS A 54 -8.66 1.69 -9.59
N LYS A 55 -9.09 1.21 -10.75
CA LYS A 55 -8.17 0.81 -11.82
C LYS A 55 -7.53 1.98 -12.56
N ASP A 56 -7.94 3.19 -12.25
CA ASP A 56 -7.38 4.41 -12.83
C ASP A 56 -6.04 4.79 -12.20
N ILE A 57 -5.64 4.11 -11.12
CA ILE A 57 -4.34 4.31 -10.48
C ILE A 57 -3.64 2.96 -10.37
N ASP A 58 -2.31 2.96 -10.50
CA ASP A 58 -1.50 1.75 -10.41
C ASP A 58 -1.22 1.42 -8.95
N ILE A 59 -1.92 0.43 -8.43
CA ILE A 59 -1.75 -0.03 -7.05
C ILE A 59 -1.23 -1.45 -7.08
N LYS A 60 -0.06 -1.68 -6.49
CA LYS A 60 0.56 -2.99 -6.42
C LYS A 60 0.65 -3.45 -4.98
N LEU A 61 0.19 -4.67 -4.73
CA LEU A 61 0.23 -5.27 -3.40
C LEU A 61 1.21 -6.44 -3.40
N TYR A 62 2.15 -6.40 -2.47
CA TYR A 62 3.09 -7.49 -2.21
C TYR A 62 2.84 -8.02 -0.81
N LYS A 63 2.81 -9.34 -0.66
CA LYS A 63 2.58 -9.98 0.64
C LYS A 63 3.84 -10.71 1.06
N ASN A 64 4.35 -10.40 2.25
CA ASN A 64 5.52 -11.09 2.78
C ASN A 64 5.17 -12.52 3.19
N GLU A 65 6.09 -13.44 2.99
CA GLU A 65 5.91 -14.83 3.42
C GLU A 65 6.12 -14.98 4.92
N GLU A 66 6.87 -14.08 5.53
CA GLU A 66 7.09 -14.05 6.97
C GLU A 66 7.09 -12.61 7.48
N ASN A 67 6.86 -12.44 8.75
CA ASN A 67 6.81 -11.11 9.36
C ASN A 67 8.21 -10.52 9.43
N LEU A 68 8.43 -9.37 8.76
CA LEU A 68 9.71 -8.68 8.71
C LEU A 68 9.87 -7.60 9.78
N GLY A 69 8.75 -7.15 10.34
CA GLY A 69 8.73 -6.00 11.23
C GLY A 69 8.60 -4.69 10.47
N TYR A 70 8.16 -3.66 11.17
CA TYR A 70 7.78 -2.38 10.58
C TYR A 70 8.89 -1.74 9.72
N LYS A 71 10.10 -1.65 10.26
CA LYS A 71 11.19 -0.95 9.56
C LYS A 71 11.61 -1.66 8.28
N LYS A 72 11.78 -2.97 8.34
CA LYS A 72 12.20 -3.75 7.16
C LYS A 72 11.11 -3.76 6.11
N ASN A 73 9.85 -3.86 6.54
CA ASN A 73 8.71 -3.86 5.63
C ASN A 73 8.63 -2.54 4.87
N PHE A 74 8.79 -1.43 5.55
CA PHE A 74 8.75 -0.11 4.93
C PHE A 74 9.91 0.10 3.96
N LYS A 75 11.12 -0.34 4.32
CA LYS A 75 12.27 -0.29 3.41
C LYS A 75 12.01 -1.09 2.14
N LYS A 76 11.38 -2.24 2.27
CA LYS A 76 11.01 -3.06 1.11
C LYS A 76 10.05 -2.32 0.20
N ALA A 77 9.03 -1.68 0.77
CA ALA A 77 8.07 -0.90 0.00
C ALA A 77 8.75 0.22 -0.78
N ILE A 78 9.66 0.96 -0.14
CA ILE A 78 10.41 2.03 -0.79
C ILE A 78 11.25 1.48 -1.94
N SER A 79 11.92 0.35 -1.74
CA SER A 79 12.78 -0.24 -2.77
C SER A 79 12.03 -0.67 -4.01
N LEU A 80 10.74 -0.90 -3.92
CA LEU A 80 9.91 -1.32 -5.04
C LEU A 80 9.28 -0.15 -5.80
N CYS A 81 9.42 1.07 -5.30
CA CYS A 81 8.90 2.27 -5.96
C CYS A 81 9.74 2.66 -7.17
N HIS A 82 9.10 3.17 -8.22
CA HIS A 82 9.73 3.53 -9.48
C HIS A 82 9.95 5.03 -9.65
N GLY A 83 9.36 5.85 -8.80
CA GLY A 83 9.48 7.31 -8.87
C GLY A 83 9.87 7.92 -7.54
N ASP A 84 9.59 9.23 -7.40
CA ASP A 84 9.78 9.91 -6.13
C ASP A 84 8.70 9.42 -5.16
N TYR A 85 9.10 9.00 -3.97
CA TYR A 85 8.17 8.41 -3.02
C TYR A 85 7.87 9.34 -1.84
N VAL A 86 6.73 9.10 -1.26
CA VAL A 86 6.25 9.87 -0.12
C VAL A 86 5.90 8.93 1.03
#